data_aa10e628800e65923049d6bda77e8b77
#
_entry.id   aa10e628800e65923049d6bda77e8b77
#
_cell.length_a   1.000
_cell.length_b   1.000
_cell.length_c   1.000
_cell.angle_alpha   90.00
_cell.angle_beta   90.00
_cell.angle_gamma   90.00
#
_symmetry.space_group_name_H-M   'P 1'
#
loop_
_entity.id
_entity.type
_entity.pdbx_description
1 polymer ?
#
loop_
_entity_poly.entity_id
_entity_poly.type
_entity_poly.pdbx_seq_one_letter_code
_entity_poly.pdbx_strand_id
1 'polypeptide(L)'
;MNAIETWRRDTPGCQTKIHFNNAGASLVPEPVLRATLDYLSLEAVTGGYETADLKADAIKGFYTSMARLLNTQPANLSFQSSATSAFAIAVSAIPFNSGDKILIAAEDYISNQIAFL
;
A
#
# COMPACT_ATOMS: atom_id res chain seq x y z
N MET A 1 -18.56 19.55 9.36
CA MET A 1 -18.69 18.10 9.07
C MET A 1 -17.54 17.42 9.79
N ASN A 2 -17.82 16.41 10.58
CA ASN A 2 -16.81 15.63 11.32
C ASN A 2 -16.01 14.79 10.31
N ALA A 3 -14.71 14.57 10.55
CA ALA A 3 -13.83 13.80 9.67
C ALA A 3 -14.37 12.38 9.38
N ILE A 4 -14.97 11.74 10.37
CA ILE A 4 -15.57 10.39 10.23
C ILE A 4 -16.75 10.41 9.24
N GLU A 5 -17.59 11.43 9.29
CA GLU A 5 -18.72 11.57 8.35
C GLU A 5 -18.22 11.76 6.91
N THR A 6 -17.15 12.54 6.74
CA THR A 6 -16.51 12.72 5.44
C THR A 6 -15.95 11.38 4.91
N TRP A 7 -15.20 10.65 5.71
CA TRP A 7 -14.63 9.36 5.31
C TRP A 7 -15.69 8.32 4.99
N ARG A 8 -16.79 8.27 5.76
CA ARG A 8 -17.92 7.38 5.48
C ARG A 8 -18.62 7.73 4.18
N ARG A 9 -18.86 9.01 3.93
CA ARG A 9 -19.45 9.48 2.68
C ARG A 9 -18.58 9.12 1.48
N ASP A 10 -17.27 9.33 1.62
CA ASP A 10 -16.30 9.08 0.56
C ASP A 10 -15.96 7.59 0.37
N THR A 11 -16.54 6.70 1.20
CA THR A 11 -16.39 5.25 1.09
C THR A 11 -17.77 4.59 0.89
N PRO A 12 -18.23 4.42 -0.36
CA PRO A 12 -19.59 3.96 -0.66
C PRO A 12 -19.99 2.64 0.01
N GLY A 13 -19.04 1.71 0.17
CA GLY A 13 -19.28 0.45 0.84
C GLY A 13 -19.73 0.58 2.30
N CYS A 14 -19.43 1.70 2.98
CA CYS A 14 -19.89 1.98 4.34
C CYS A 14 -21.41 2.21 4.43
N GLN A 15 -22.08 2.47 3.30
CA GLN A 15 -23.52 2.67 3.26
C GLN A 15 -24.30 1.36 3.34
N THR A 16 -23.67 0.26 2.94
CA THR A 16 -24.34 -1.04 2.78
C THR A 16 -23.77 -2.14 3.64
N LYS A 17 -22.59 -1.96 4.22
CA LYS A 17 -21.88 -3.00 4.98
C LYS A 17 -21.26 -2.45 6.24
N ILE A 18 -21.31 -3.25 7.30
CA ILE A 18 -20.45 -3.11 8.47
C ILE A 18 -19.20 -3.95 8.19
N HIS A 19 -18.05 -3.28 7.99
CA HIS A 19 -16.81 -3.93 7.59
C HIS A 19 -15.79 -3.87 8.72
N PHE A 20 -15.36 -5.05 9.20
CA PHE A 20 -14.40 -5.19 10.29
C PHE A 20 -13.05 -5.83 9.86
N ASN A 21 -12.86 -6.07 8.56
CA ASN A 21 -11.65 -6.72 8.06
C ASN A 21 -10.73 -5.75 7.28
N ASN A 22 -10.53 -4.55 7.81
CA ASN A 22 -9.61 -3.58 7.17
C ASN A 22 -8.14 -4.04 7.19
N ALA A 23 -7.77 -4.90 8.14
CA ALA A 23 -6.43 -5.49 8.20
C ALA A 23 -6.16 -6.43 7.02
N GLY A 24 -7.17 -7.17 6.56
CA GLY A 24 -7.06 -8.03 5.38
C GLY A 24 -7.19 -7.24 4.07
N ALA A 25 -8.31 -6.53 3.92
CA ALA A 25 -8.55 -5.65 2.77
C ALA A 25 -9.60 -4.59 3.14
N SER A 26 -9.28 -3.33 3.04
CA SER A 26 -10.19 -2.24 3.33
C SER A 26 -11.19 -1.99 2.19
N LEU A 27 -12.33 -1.39 2.50
CA LEU A 27 -13.21 -0.82 1.48
C LEU A 27 -12.49 0.30 0.74
N VAL A 28 -12.70 0.39 -0.57
CA VAL A 28 -12.03 1.38 -1.41
C VAL A 28 -12.77 2.72 -1.36
N PRO A 29 -12.12 3.82 -0.95
CA PRO A 29 -12.70 5.16 -1.03
C PRO A 29 -12.87 5.62 -2.48
N GLU A 30 -13.91 6.39 -2.74
CA GLU A 30 -14.22 6.92 -4.08
C GLU A 30 -13.06 7.70 -4.74
N PRO A 31 -12.30 8.56 -4.01
CA PRO A 31 -11.14 9.23 -4.62
C PRO A 31 -10.05 8.27 -5.10
N VAL A 32 -9.85 7.14 -4.39
CA VAL A 32 -8.87 6.11 -4.78
C VAL A 32 -9.36 5.35 -6.00
N LEU A 33 -10.65 4.95 -6.01
CA LEU A 33 -11.25 4.26 -7.14
C LEU A 33 -11.17 5.13 -8.41
N ARG A 34 -11.52 6.41 -8.33
CA ARG A 34 -11.44 7.34 -9.46
C ARG A 34 -10.01 7.48 -9.98
N ALA A 35 -9.05 7.73 -9.09
CA ALA A 35 -7.64 7.89 -9.50
C ALA A 35 -7.14 6.64 -10.24
N THR A 36 -7.55 5.45 -9.82
CA THR A 36 -7.18 4.19 -10.48
C THR A 36 -7.81 4.08 -11.86
N LEU A 37 -9.12 4.32 -11.97
CA LEU A 37 -9.85 4.24 -13.24
C LEU A 37 -9.38 5.30 -14.23
N ASP A 38 -9.13 6.52 -13.78
CA ASP A 38 -8.64 7.62 -14.62
C ASP A 38 -7.23 7.31 -15.17
N TYR A 39 -6.36 6.71 -14.33
CA TYR A 39 -5.03 6.28 -14.77
C TYR A 39 -5.12 5.20 -15.84
N LEU A 40 -5.89 4.14 -15.60
CA LEU A 40 -6.06 3.03 -16.56
C LEU A 40 -6.72 3.50 -17.86
N SER A 41 -7.69 4.40 -17.77
CA SER A 41 -8.34 4.98 -18.96
C SER A 41 -7.37 5.82 -19.79
N LEU A 42 -6.50 6.58 -19.16
CA LEU A 42 -5.47 7.35 -19.83
C LEU A 42 -4.43 6.42 -20.48
N GLU A 43 -3.98 5.42 -19.75
CA GLU A 43 -3.00 4.43 -20.23
C GLU A 43 -3.51 3.67 -21.46
N ALA A 44 -4.79 3.33 -21.50
CA ALA A 44 -5.42 2.63 -22.62
C ALA A 44 -5.39 3.41 -23.94
N VAL A 45 -5.30 4.75 -23.88
CA VAL A 45 -5.30 5.60 -25.08
C VAL A 45 -3.96 6.26 -25.37
N THR A 46 -3.07 6.34 -24.38
CA THR A 46 -1.80 7.07 -24.49
C THR A 46 -0.60 6.13 -24.51
N GLY A 47 -0.70 4.98 -23.84
CA GLY A 47 0.40 4.05 -23.60
C GLY A 47 0.99 4.19 -22.20
N GLY A 48 1.60 3.10 -21.70
CA GLY A 48 2.04 3.01 -20.31
C GLY A 48 3.18 3.95 -19.95
N TYR A 49 4.17 4.10 -20.83
CA TYR A 49 5.32 4.99 -20.58
C TYR A 49 4.91 6.46 -20.64
N GLU A 50 4.14 6.83 -21.64
CA GLU A 50 3.64 8.20 -21.83
C GLU A 50 2.72 8.61 -20.67
N THR A 51 1.88 7.71 -20.20
CA THR A 51 1.02 7.97 -19.04
C THR A 51 1.86 8.13 -17.76
N ALA A 52 2.88 7.31 -17.55
CA ALA A 52 3.78 7.43 -16.41
C ALA A 52 4.50 8.79 -16.39
N ASP A 53 4.97 9.27 -17.56
CA ASP A 53 5.59 10.57 -17.71
C ASP A 53 4.60 11.71 -17.42
N LEU A 54 3.38 11.64 -17.99
CA LEU A 54 2.31 12.61 -17.74
C LEU A 54 1.88 12.68 -16.26
N LYS A 55 2.00 11.57 -15.52
CA LYS A 55 1.62 11.44 -14.11
C LYS A 55 2.81 11.45 -13.14
N ALA A 56 4.01 11.76 -13.60
CA ALA A 56 5.23 11.69 -12.81
C ALA A 56 5.14 12.45 -11.47
N ASP A 57 4.55 13.64 -11.47
CA ASP A 57 4.39 14.44 -10.24
C ASP A 57 3.39 13.79 -9.26
N ALA A 58 2.32 13.19 -9.76
CA ALA A 58 1.36 12.45 -8.93
C ALA A 58 2.01 11.21 -8.31
N ILE A 59 2.84 10.48 -9.07
CA ILE A 59 3.61 9.32 -8.60
C ILE A 59 4.61 9.74 -7.51
N LYS A 60 5.34 10.84 -7.70
CA LYS A 60 6.22 11.42 -6.67
C LYS A 60 5.45 11.86 -5.44
N GLY A 61 4.24 12.39 -5.63
CA GLY A 61 3.33 12.82 -4.58
C GLY A 61 2.98 11.70 -3.60
N PHE A 62 2.97 10.43 -4.03
CA PHE A 62 2.82 9.28 -3.16
C PHE A 62 3.90 9.25 -2.08
N TYR A 63 5.17 9.29 -2.47
CA TYR A 63 6.30 9.23 -1.53
C TYR A 63 6.30 10.40 -0.56
N THR A 64 6.00 11.61 -1.02
CA THR A 64 5.91 12.81 -0.18
C THR A 64 4.77 12.68 0.84
N SER A 65 3.62 12.18 0.43
CA SER A 65 2.45 12.01 1.29
C SER A 65 2.68 10.93 2.34
N MET A 66 3.26 9.80 1.94
CA MET A 66 3.60 8.71 2.85
C MET A 66 4.70 9.10 3.83
N ALA A 67 5.72 9.83 3.38
CA ALA A 67 6.77 10.34 4.25
C ALA A 67 6.20 11.24 5.36
N ARG A 68 5.27 12.13 5.01
CA ARG A 68 4.58 12.97 5.97
C ARG A 68 3.72 12.16 6.95
N LEU A 69 2.98 11.15 6.46
CA LEU A 69 2.14 10.28 7.29
C LEU A 69 2.97 9.48 8.29
N LEU A 70 4.13 8.97 7.86
CA LEU A 70 5.02 8.12 8.65
C LEU A 70 6.10 8.91 9.41
N ASN A 71 6.10 10.24 9.31
CA ASN A 71 7.10 11.12 9.92
C ASN A 71 8.55 10.72 9.54
N THR A 72 8.78 10.53 8.24
CA THR A 72 10.08 10.13 7.68
C THR A 72 10.42 10.94 6.42
N GLN A 73 11.48 10.55 5.70
CA GLN A 73 11.86 11.17 4.43
C GLN A 73 11.42 10.28 3.26
N PRO A 74 11.08 10.85 2.08
CA PRO A 74 10.71 10.09 0.89
C PRO A 74 11.76 9.04 0.49
N ALA A 75 13.05 9.34 0.67
CA ALA A 75 14.16 8.44 0.36
C ALA A 75 14.21 7.17 1.24
N ASN A 76 13.51 7.16 2.37
CA ASN A 76 13.41 6.00 3.26
C ASN A 76 12.21 5.10 2.94
N LEU A 77 11.50 5.36 1.84
CA LEU A 77 10.30 4.64 1.46
C LEU A 77 10.52 3.87 0.17
N SER A 78 10.04 2.64 0.14
CA SER A 78 9.93 1.82 -1.06
C SER A 78 8.50 1.33 -1.22
N PHE A 79 7.93 1.52 -2.40
CA PHE A 79 6.62 0.98 -2.74
C PHE A 79 6.74 -0.47 -3.17
N GLN A 80 5.85 -1.32 -2.63
CA GLN A 80 5.73 -2.72 -3.02
C GLN A 80 4.28 -3.06 -3.35
N SER A 81 4.07 -4.07 -4.19
CA SER A 81 2.74 -4.48 -4.65
C SER A 81 1.87 -5.11 -3.54
N SER A 82 2.50 -5.61 -2.48
CA SER A 82 1.81 -6.22 -1.33
C SER A 82 2.68 -6.21 -0.08
N ALA A 83 2.05 -6.37 1.09
CA ALA A 83 2.77 -6.54 2.36
C ALA A 83 3.68 -7.78 2.35
N THR A 84 3.26 -8.87 1.74
CA THR A 84 4.06 -10.09 1.58
C THR A 84 5.34 -9.83 0.79
N SER A 85 5.23 -9.11 -0.34
CA SER A 85 6.39 -8.71 -1.14
C SER A 85 7.32 -7.77 -0.37
N ALA A 86 6.76 -6.79 0.32
CA ALA A 86 7.53 -5.85 1.13
C ALA A 86 8.30 -6.58 2.25
N PHE A 87 7.65 -7.51 2.94
CA PHE A 87 8.27 -8.32 3.99
C PHE A 87 9.42 -9.17 3.43
N ALA A 88 9.19 -9.89 2.34
CA ALA A 88 10.20 -10.74 1.72
C ALA A 88 11.45 -9.94 1.29
N ILE A 89 11.26 -8.76 0.69
CA ILE A 89 12.36 -7.88 0.29
C ILE A 89 13.09 -7.34 1.52
N ALA A 90 12.37 -6.89 2.54
CA ALA A 90 12.99 -6.38 3.78
C ALA A 90 13.83 -7.46 4.48
N VAL A 91 13.32 -8.68 4.59
CA VAL A 91 14.02 -9.80 5.19
C VAL A 91 15.24 -10.20 4.35
N SER A 92 15.14 -10.22 3.02
CA SER A 92 16.26 -10.57 2.14
C SER A 92 17.43 -9.59 2.21
N ALA A 93 17.19 -8.36 2.68
CA ALA A 93 18.23 -7.35 2.87
C ALA A 93 19.05 -7.54 4.18
N ILE A 94 18.63 -8.44 5.08
CA ILE A 94 19.33 -8.71 6.34
C ILE A 94 20.41 -9.76 6.09
N PRO A 95 21.69 -9.45 6.38
CA PRO A 95 22.79 -10.42 6.22
C PRO A 95 22.79 -11.42 7.37
N PHE A 96 22.03 -12.50 7.25
CA PHE A 96 22.03 -13.59 8.23
C PHE A 96 23.30 -14.43 8.15
N ASN A 97 23.80 -14.84 9.32
CA ASN A 97 24.94 -15.73 9.46
C ASN A 97 24.49 -17.11 9.97
N SER A 98 25.33 -18.12 9.74
CA SER A 98 25.07 -19.45 10.30
C SER A 98 25.02 -19.39 11.84
N GLY A 99 23.91 -19.87 12.41
CA GLY A 99 23.66 -19.84 13.86
C GLY A 99 22.82 -18.67 14.35
N ASP A 100 22.51 -17.69 13.51
CA ASP A 100 21.56 -16.63 13.86
C ASP A 100 20.17 -17.23 14.15
N LYS A 101 19.45 -16.57 15.04
CA LYS A 101 18.10 -17.00 15.45
C LYS A 101 17.10 -15.93 15.08
N ILE A 102 16.05 -16.33 14.39
CA ILE A 102 14.91 -15.48 14.08
C ILE A 102 13.78 -15.77 15.07
N LEU A 103 13.36 -14.77 15.83
CA LEU A 103 12.23 -14.88 16.74
C LEU A 103 10.96 -14.44 16.02
N ILE A 104 9.96 -15.30 16.03
CA ILE A 104 8.63 -15.04 15.45
C ILE A 104 7.54 -15.26 16.48
N ALA A 105 6.41 -14.56 16.37
CA ALA A 105 5.23 -14.85 17.17
C ALA A 105 4.47 -16.05 16.57
N ALA A 106 3.88 -16.89 17.43
CA ALA A 106 3.11 -18.07 16.98
C ALA A 106 1.88 -17.68 16.14
N GLU A 107 1.32 -16.50 16.39
CA GLU A 107 0.13 -15.97 15.72
C GLU A 107 0.48 -14.93 14.64
N ASP A 108 1.73 -14.89 14.18
CA ASP A 108 2.12 -13.99 13.09
C ASP A 108 1.45 -14.40 11.76
N TYR A 109 1.39 -13.46 10.83
CA TYR A 109 0.76 -13.70 9.53
C TYR A 109 1.49 -14.83 8.79
N ILE A 110 0.72 -15.78 8.28
CA ILE A 110 1.27 -17.04 7.73
C ILE A 110 2.36 -16.83 6.67
N SER A 111 2.24 -15.81 5.81
CA SER A 111 3.25 -15.53 4.79
C SER A 111 4.60 -15.09 5.38
N ASN A 112 4.58 -14.44 6.55
CA ASN A 112 5.79 -14.05 7.26
C ASN A 112 6.50 -15.28 7.83
N GLN A 113 5.73 -16.23 8.38
CA GLN A 113 6.28 -17.50 8.90
C GLN A 113 6.89 -18.34 7.78
N ILE A 114 6.19 -18.46 6.64
CA ILE A 114 6.67 -19.23 5.48
C ILE A 114 7.95 -18.63 4.88
N ALA A 115 8.15 -17.31 4.97
CA ALA A 115 9.36 -16.67 4.46
C ALA A 115 10.65 -17.12 5.15
N PHE A 116 10.56 -17.79 6.30
CA PHE A 116 11.71 -18.31 7.06
C PHE A 116 11.89 -19.83 6.95
N LEU A 117 11.08 -20.53 6.15
CA LEU A 117 11.18 -21.96 5.87
C LEU A 117 12.00 -22.23 4.61
#